data_c1322ef115e6184920a51b67bcbadf31
#
_entry.id   c1322ef115e6184920a51b67bcbadf31
#
_cell.length_a   1.000
_cell.length_b   1.000
_cell.length_c   1.000
_cell.angle_alpha   90.00
_cell.angle_beta   90.00
_cell.angle_gamma   90.00
#
_symmetry.space_group_name_H-M   'P 1'
#
loop_
_entity.id
_entity.type
_entity.pdbx_description
1 polymer ?
#
loop_
_entity_poly.entity_id
_entity_poly.type
_entity_poly.pdbx_seq_one_letter_code
_entity_poly.pdbx_strand_id
1 'polypeptide(L)'
;NGRWEMDIDHMSQQLSKNTKMVFIANPQNPTGRAYSLKELQALAEFIEKNDLLLVSDDIHCSLIIDPAAKHLPIAHTVPEIAKRTITLFAATKTYNIPGLSCAAAVIPNADLRARFQAAEKGLVSGVGPLNHIASEACFSDRSDWVPNLLTQLRSNYERLKTIAGPRMSTLEATYLAWIDVRDLGLNDIDAHFENYGLGISDGKQFGLEGHIRFNFACPEATLDEGLARLSESLKTH
;
A
#
# COMPACT_ATOMS: atom_id res chain seq x y z
N ASN A 1 -17.32 10.37 3.89
CA ASN A 1 -17.79 9.22 3.09
C ASN A 1 -16.94 7.95 3.27
N GLY A 2 -16.00 7.90 4.25
CA GLY A 2 -15.14 6.74 4.50
C GLY A 2 -14.11 6.43 3.41
N ARG A 3 -13.91 7.32 2.43
CA ARG A 3 -12.94 7.18 1.36
C ARG A 3 -11.85 8.25 1.48
N TRP A 4 -10.62 7.81 1.51
CA TRP A 4 -9.45 8.70 1.54
C TRP A 4 -9.16 9.26 0.15
N GLU A 5 -8.75 10.51 0.07
CA GLU A 5 -8.41 11.18 -1.19
C GLU A 5 -7.06 11.90 -1.06
N MET A 6 -6.38 12.08 -2.18
CA MET A 6 -5.15 12.82 -2.24
C MET A 6 -5.47 14.33 -2.22
N ASP A 7 -4.95 15.04 -1.23
CA ASP A 7 -5.15 16.50 -1.08
C ASP A 7 -3.96 17.25 -1.69
N ILE A 8 -4.09 17.60 -2.97
CA ILE A 8 -3.06 18.34 -3.73
C ILE A 8 -2.88 19.76 -3.19
N ASP A 9 -3.93 20.39 -2.67
CA ASP A 9 -3.85 21.74 -2.11
C ASP A 9 -3.04 21.72 -0.80
N HIS A 10 -3.29 20.74 0.06
CA HIS A 10 -2.49 20.54 1.25
C HIS A 10 -1.02 20.22 0.91
N MET A 11 -0.77 19.34 -0.06
CA MET A 11 0.60 19.05 -0.54
C MET A 11 1.30 20.32 -1.02
N SER A 12 0.59 21.22 -1.72
CA SER A 12 1.13 22.49 -2.19
C SER A 12 1.56 23.41 -1.03
N GLN A 13 0.83 23.41 0.07
CA GLN A 13 1.16 24.19 1.28
C GLN A 13 2.39 23.64 2.01
N GLN A 14 2.71 22.35 1.86
CA GLN A 14 3.86 21.73 2.50
C GLN A 14 5.17 21.87 1.69
N LEU A 15 5.11 22.45 0.49
CA LEU A 15 6.29 22.65 -0.34
C LEU A 15 7.29 23.62 0.30
N SER A 16 8.56 23.29 0.18
CA SER A 16 9.68 24.14 0.56
C SER A 16 10.74 24.17 -0.55
N LYS A 17 11.70 25.08 -0.45
CA LYS A 17 12.87 25.12 -1.36
C LYS A 17 13.70 23.81 -1.36
N ASN A 18 13.53 22.98 -0.33
CA ASN A 18 14.23 21.71 -0.17
C ASN A 18 13.42 20.52 -0.69
N THR A 19 12.14 20.69 -1.02
CA THR A 19 11.30 19.63 -1.59
C THR A 19 11.83 19.30 -2.99
N LYS A 20 12.17 18.02 -3.25
CA LYS A 20 12.74 17.56 -4.51
C LYS A 20 11.97 16.39 -5.12
N MET A 21 11.22 15.67 -4.30
CA MET A 21 10.46 14.52 -4.76
C MET A 21 9.24 14.26 -3.89
N VAL A 22 8.29 13.53 -4.48
CA VAL A 22 7.11 12.99 -3.82
C VAL A 22 7.19 11.48 -3.87
N PHE A 23 6.81 10.84 -2.76
CA PHE A 23 6.63 9.39 -2.68
C PHE A 23 5.15 9.09 -2.53
N ILE A 24 4.65 8.19 -3.36
CA ILE A 24 3.31 7.62 -3.20
C ILE A 24 3.39 6.10 -3.15
N ALA A 25 2.43 5.47 -2.50
CA ALA A 25 2.13 4.06 -2.69
C ALA A 25 0.87 3.94 -3.56
N ASN A 26 0.91 3.13 -4.62
CA ASN A 26 -0.22 2.93 -5.53
C ASN A 26 -0.33 1.45 -5.94
N PRO A 27 -1.21 0.67 -5.31
CA PRO A 27 -2.22 1.01 -4.30
C PRO A 27 -1.64 1.52 -2.98
N GLN A 28 -2.41 2.40 -2.35
CA GLN A 28 -1.95 3.13 -1.17
C GLN A 28 -2.04 2.27 0.11
N ASN A 29 -0.97 2.24 0.87
CA ASN A 29 -0.88 1.67 2.20
C ASN A 29 -0.67 2.82 3.21
N PRO A 30 -1.52 3.00 4.23
CA PRO A 30 -2.42 2.00 4.81
C PRO A 30 -3.89 2.05 4.36
N THR A 31 -4.31 3.01 3.56
CA THR A 31 -5.74 3.30 3.31
C THR A 31 -6.41 2.35 2.30
N GLY A 32 -5.64 1.55 1.56
CA GLY A 32 -6.17 0.60 0.58
C GLY A 32 -6.73 1.23 -0.69
N ARG A 33 -6.37 2.49 -0.99
CA ARG A 33 -6.82 3.18 -2.20
C ARG A 33 -6.06 2.71 -3.44
N ALA A 34 -6.79 2.52 -4.54
CA ALA A 34 -6.26 2.51 -5.90
C ALA A 34 -6.64 3.85 -6.55
N TYR A 35 -5.64 4.67 -6.89
CA TYR A 35 -5.92 6.01 -7.38
C TYR A 35 -6.58 6.01 -8.76
N SER A 36 -7.59 6.86 -8.93
CA SER A 36 -8.28 7.08 -10.20
C SER A 36 -7.39 7.85 -11.19
N LEU A 37 -7.74 7.77 -12.48
CA LEU A 37 -7.06 8.56 -13.51
C LEU A 37 -7.03 10.06 -13.18
N LYS A 38 -8.13 10.61 -12.67
CA LYS A 38 -8.23 12.03 -12.30
C LYS A 38 -7.25 12.38 -11.17
N GLU A 39 -7.12 11.55 -10.15
CA GLU A 39 -6.17 11.76 -9.04
C GLU A 39 -4.73 11.70 -9.55
N LEU A 40 -4.41 10.74 -10.43
CA LEU A 40 -3.07 10.60 -11.01
C LEU A 40 -2.72 11.77 -11.95
N GLN A 41 -3.67 12.28 -12.71
CA GLN A 41 -3.48 13.48 -13.55
C GLN A 41 -3.21 14.73 -12.69
N ALA A 42 -4.00 14.94 -11.64
CA ALA A 42 -3.79 16.06 -10.72
C ALA A 42 -2.43 15.98 -10.01
N LEU A 43 -2.00 14.79 -9.63
CA LEU A 43 -0.66 14.57 -9.07
C LEU A 43 0.43 14.87 -10.11
N ALA A 44 0.27 14.43 -11.36
CA ALA A 44 1.24 14.68 -12.42
C ALA A 44 1.41 16.18 -12.70
N GLU A 45 0.30 16.92 -12.80
CA GLU A 45 0.31 18.38 -12.95
C GLU A 45 1.04 19.06 -11.77
N PHE A 46 0.79 18.61 -10.54
CA PHE A 46 1.48 19.09 -9.35
C PHE A 46 2.99 18.85 -9.41
N ILE A 47 3.42 17.65 -9.82
CA ILE A 47 4.82 17.26 -9.95
C ILE A 47 5.53 18.10 -11.03
N GLU A 48 4.92 18.27 -12.19
CA GLU A 48 5.48 19.08 -13.29
C GLU A 48 5.61 20.55 -12.91
N LYS A 49 4.52 21.14 -12.39
CA LYS A 49 4.48 22.54 -11.98
C LYS A 49 5.57 22.92 -10.98
N ASN A 50 5.95 22.00 -10.10
CA ASN A 50 6.90 22.25 -9.02
C ASN A 50 8.29 21.65 -9.29
N ASP A 51 8.57 21.18 -10.50
CA ASP A 51 9.85 20.58 -10.92
C ASP A 51 10.33 19.46 -9.99
N LEU A 52 9.41 18.56 -9.57
CA LEU A 52 9.66 17.48 -8.65
C LEU A 52 9.90 16.15 -9.38
N LEU A 53 10.52 15.19 -8.68
CA LEU A 53 10.53 13.79 -9.05
C LEU A 53 9.40 13.06 -8.34
N LEU A 54 8.92 11.97 -8.95
CA LEU A 54 7.93 11.08 -8.37
C LEU A 54 8.53 9.68 -8.15
N VAL A 55 8.34 9.14 -6.97
CA VAL A 55 8.54 7.71 -6.69
C VAL A 55 7.19 7.08 -6.44
N SER A 56 6.80 6.12 -7.27
CA SER A 56 5.57 5.34 -7.11
C SER A 56 5.91 3.93 -6.65
N ASP A 57 5.49 3.57 -5.45
CA ASP A 57 5.61 2.21 -4.92
C ASP A 57 4.37 1.41 -5.30
N ASP A 58 4.51 0.59 -6.34
CA ASP A 58 3.46 -0.21 -6.93
C ASP A 58 3.49 -1.68 -6.43
N ILE A 59 4.11 -1.94 -5.28
CA ILE A 59 4.29 -3.32 -4.75
C ILE A 59 2.98 -4.08 -4.52
N HIS A 60 1.87 -3.38 -4.36
CA HIS A 60 0.53 -3.96 -4.18
C HIS A 60 -0.31 -4.00 -5.46
N CYS A 61 0.26 -3.72 -6.63
CA CYS A 61 -0.46 -3.53 -7.91
C CYS A 61 -1.37 -4.69 -8.31
N SER A 62 -1.03 -5.93 -7.95
CA SER A 62 -1.84 -7.12 -8.26
C SER A 62 -2.94 -7.42 -7.22
N LEU A 63 -2.99 -6.67 -6.13
CA LEU A 63 -3.88 -6.94 -4.99
C LEU A 63 -5.10 -6.02 -5.01
N ILE A 64 -5.86 -6.05 -6.11
CA ILE A 64 -7.08 -5.26 -6.28
C ILE A 64 -8.27 -6.06 -5.72
N ILE A 65 -8.81 -5.57 -4.62
CA ILE A 65 -9.91 -6.23 -3.88
C ILE A 65 -11.26 -5.88 -4.49
N ASP A 66 -11.52 -4.58 -4.73
CA ASP A 66 -12.75 -4.13 -5.37
C ASP A 66 -12.72 -4.43 -6.87
N PRO A 67 -13.63 -5.26 -7.41
CA PRO A 67 -13.68 -5.55 -8.85
C PRO A 67 -13.90 -4.33 -9.75
N ALA A 68 -14.44 -3.24 -9.21
CA ALA A 68 -14.65 -1.99 -9.94
C ALA A 68 -13.38 -1.13 -10.02
N ALA A 69 -12.40 -1.36 -9.13
CA ALA A 69 -11.13 -0.65 -9.11
C ALA A 69 -10.12 -1.27 -10.06
N LYS A 70 -9.12 -0.47 -10.46
CA LYS A 70 -7.99 -0.92 -11.27
C LYS A 70 -6.72 -0.25 -10.79
N HIS A 71 -5.62 -0.98 -10.81
CA HIS A 71 -4.30 -0.37 -10.69
C HIS A 71 -3.95 0.33 -12.01
N LEU A 72 -3.55 1.58 -11.90
CA LEU A 72 -3.12 2.44 -13.00
C LEU A 72 -1.67 2.88 -12.75
N PRO A 73 -0.65 2.23 -13.36
CA PRO A 73 0.74 2.67 -13.24
C PRO A 73 0.89 4.09 -13.78
N ILE A 74 1.24 5.05 -12.93
CA ILE A 74 1.19 6.47 -13.28
C ILE A 74 2.07 6.82 -14.48
N ALA A 75 3.28 6.27 -14.57
CA ALA A 75 4.21 6.52 -15.67
C ALA A 75 3.71 6.01 -17.05
N HIS A 76 2.77 5.04 -17.05
CA HIS A 76 2.11 4.55 -18.26
C HIS A 76 0.81 5.30 -18.55
N THR A 77 0.06 5.58 -17.48
CA THR A 77 -1.29 6.16 -17.57
C THR A 77 -1.26 7.66 -17.89
N VAL A 78 -0.23 8.34 -17.40
CA VAL A 78 0.05 9.77 -17.64
C VAL A 78 1.49 9.88 -18.20
N PRO A 79 1.70 9.65 -19.51
CA PRO A 79 3.04 9.52 -20.10
C PRO A 79 3.93 10.76 -19.95
N GLU A 80 3.34 11.93 -19.79
CA GLU A 80 4.02 13.20 -19.60
C GLU A 80 4.95 13.15 -18.39
N ILE A 81 4.51 12.50 -17.28
CA ILE A 81 5.29 12.41 -16.06
C ILE A 81 6.35 11.28 -16.07
N ALA A 82 6.34 10.41 -17.08
CA ALA A 82 7.18 9.21 -17.10
C ALA A 82 8.69 9.51 -16.94
N LYS A 83 9.16 10.63 -17.53
CA LYS A 83 10.58 11.03 -17.44
C LYS A 83 10.99 11.50 -16.05
N ARG A 84 10.04 11.78 -15.16
CA ARG A 84 10.24 12.21 -13.77
C ARG A 84 9.89 11.13 -12.76
N THR A 85 9.47 9.95 -13.23
CA THR A 85 8.93 8.89 -12.37
C THR A 85 9.92 7.74 -12.22
N ILE A 86 10.03 7.25 -10.98
CA ILE A 86 10.64 5.97 -10.61
C ILE A 86 9.50 5.10 -10.11
N THR A 87 9.18 4.01 -10.82
CA THR A 87 8.18 3.04 -10.37
C THR A 87 8.88 1.85 -9.75
N LEU A 88 8.53 1.52 -8.50
CA LEU A 88 9.06 0.39 -7.75
C LEU A 88 8.02 -0.71 -7.68
N PHE A 89 8.40 -1.96 -7.95
CA PHE A 89 7.49 -3.09 -7.83
C PHE A 89 8.24 -4.38 -7.46
N ALA A 90 7.50 -5.34 -6.90
CA ALA A 90 8.02 -6.65 -6.54
C ALA A 90 6.89 -7.69 -6.50
N ALA A 91 7.22 -8.95 -6.68
CA ALA A 91 6.27 -10.06 -6.53
C ALA A 91 6.00 -10.42 -5.05
N THR A 92 6.79 -9.91 -4.14
CA THR A 92 6.89 -10.38 -2.75
C THR A 92 5.59 -10.29 -1.95
N LYS A 93 4.74 -9.30 -2.23
CA LYS A 93 3.44 -9.15 -1.52
C LYS A 93 2.37 -10.06 -2.09
N THR A 94 2.29 -10.15 -3.41
CA THR A 94 1.28 -10.97 -4.10
C THR A 94 1.53 -12.46 -3.91
N TYR A 95 2.79 -12.89 -3.88
CA TYR A 95 3.17 -14.30 -3.78
C TYR A 95 3.64 -14.72 -2.39
N ASN A 96 3.48 -13.83 -1.40
CA ASN A 96 3.83 -14.10 0.01
C ASN A 96 5.28 -14.62 0.20
N ILE A 97 6.22 -14.00 -0.48
CA ILE A 97 7.65 -14.33 -0.42
C ILE A 97 8.52 -13.14 0.04
N PRO A 98 8.16 -12.41 1.13
CA PRO A 98 8.89 -11.22 1.52
C PRO A 98 10.36 -11.51 1.93
N GLY A 99 10.65 -12.74 2.37
CA GLY A 99 12.00 -13.18 2.70
C GLY A 99 12.94 -13.36 1.48
N LEU A 100 12.38 -13.45 0.27
CA LEU A 100 13.14 -13.52 -0.99
C LEU A 100 13.21 -12.11 -1.61
N SER A 101 13.92 -11.22 -0.95
CA SER A 101 14.01 -9.80 -1.30
C SER A 101 14.51 -9.58 -2.73
N CYS A 102 13.58 -9.29 -3.64
CA CYS A 102 13.85 -8.88 -5.02
C CYS A 102 12.79 -7.88 -5.46
N ALA A 103 13.23 -6.70 -5.82
CA ALA A 103 12.39 -5.64 -6.36
C ALA A 103 13.01 -5.07 -7.62
N ALA A 104 12.21 -4.43 -8.45
CA ALA A 104 12.66 -3.75 -9.64
C ALA A 104 12.25 -2.27 -9.62
N ALA A 105 13.11 -1.42 -10.14
CA ALA A 105 12.84 -0.01 -10.39
C ALA A 105 12.73 0.24 -11.90
N VAL A 106 11.58 0.67 -12.38
CA VAL A 106 11.39 1.12 -13.76
C VAL A 106 11.61 2.62 -13.83
N ILE A 107 12.67 3.02 -14.53
CA ILE A 107 13.09 4.42 -14.66
C ILE A 107 13.31 4.71 -16.15
N PRO A 108 12.30 5.26 -16.86
CA PRO A 108 12.40 5.50 -18.30
C PRO A 108 13.50 6.51 -18.69
N ASN A 109 13.70 7.53 -17.86
CA ASN A 109 14.74 8.55 -18.08
C ASN A 109 16.14 7.97 -17.81
N ALA A 110 17.00 7.95 -18.83
CA ALA A 110 18.34 7.37 -18.76
C ALA A 110 19.25 8.10 -17.76
N ASP A 111 19.18 9.43 -17.68
CA ASP A 111 20.01 10.22 -16.76
C ASP A 111 19.57 10.01 -15.31
N LEU A 112 18.26 9.98 -15.06
CA LEU A 112 17.72 9.66 -13.74
C LEU A 112 18.11 8.25 -13.32
N ARG A 113 18.02 7.27 -14.23
CA ARG A 113 18.43 5.88 -13.97
C ARG A 113 19.92 5.78 -13.65
N ALA A 114 20.78 6.49 -14.39
CA ALA A 114 22.22 6.50 -14.12
C ALA A 114 22.54 7.10 -12.74
N ARG A 115 21.85 8.18 -12.35
CA ARG A 115 21.97 8.78 -11.01
C ARG A 115 21.49 7.84 -9.92
N PHE A 116 20.37 7.14 -10.13
CA PHE A 116 19.85 6.14 -9.21
C PHE A 116 20.86 5.02 -8.99
N GLN A 117 21.39 4.44 -10.08
CA GLN A 117 22.42 3.39 -10.02
C GLN A 117 23.72 3.85 -9.36
N ALA A 118 24.12 5.10 -9.57
CA ALA A 118 25.32 5.65 -8.95
C ALA A 118 25.16 5.83 -7.42
N ALA A 119 23.95 6.21 -6.97
CA ALA A 119 23.63 6.35 -5.55
C ALA A 119 23.54 5.00 -4.81
N GLU A 120 23.19 3.94 -5.54
CA GLU A 120 23.02 2.59 -4.98
C GLU A 120 24.37 1.91 -4.64
N LYS A 121 25.46 2.32 -5.28
CA LYS A 121 26.78 1.69 -5.15
C LYS A 121 27.27 1.68 -3.69
N GLY A 122 27.48 0.46 -3.18
CA GLY A 122 28.03 0.23 -1.84
C GLY A 122 27.03 0.38 -0.69
N LEU A 123 25.79 0.79 -0.96
CA LEU A 123 24.72 0.91 0.04
C LEU A 123 23.79 -0.31 0.06
N VAL A 124 23.55 -0.91 -1.09
CA VAL A 124 22.65 -2.04 -1.25
C VAL A 124 23.41 -3.24 -1.78
N SER A 125 23.24 -4.39 -1.14
CA SER A 125 23.75 -5.66 -1.66
C SER A 125 22.98 -6.06 -2.91
N GLY A 126 23.65 -6.69 -3.88
CA GLY A 126 22.99 -7.24 -5.06
C GLY A 126 21.96 -8.30 -4.70
N VAL A 127 20.96 -8.47 -5.56
CA VAL A 127 19.93 -9.51 -5.41
C VAL A 127 20.57 -10.88 -5.61
N GLY A 128 20.35 -11.80 -4.66
CA GLY A 128 20.88 -13.16 -4.73
C GLY A 128 20.22 -13.99 -5.85
N PRO A 129 20.92 -15.01 -6.40
CA PRO A 129 20.39 -15.81 -7.50
C PRO A 129 19.06 -16.47 -7.22
N LEU A 130 18.84 -17.00 -6.02
CA LEU A 130 17.56 -17.62 -5.64
C LEU A 130 16.42 -16.61 -5.61
N ASN A 131 16.68 -15.38 -5.21
CA ASN A 131 15.70 -14.30 -5.18
C ASN A 131 15.28 -13.89 -6.61
N HIS A 132 16.24 -13.89 -7.56
CA HIS A 132 15.94 -13.66 -8.98
C HIS A 132 15.06 -14.79 -9.55
N ILE A 133 15.43 -16.05 -9.33
CA ILE A 133 14.67 -17.23 -9.81
C ILE A 133 13.25 -17.21 -9.25
N ALA A 134 13.09 -16.93 -7.95
CA ALA A 134 11.78 -16.85 -7.32
C ALA A 134 10.92 -15.73 -7.93
N SER A 135 11.50 -14.56 -8.14
CA SER A 135 10.79 -13.43 -8.76
C SER A 135 10.41 -13.72 -10.21
N GLU A 136 11.30 -14.33 -10.99
CA GLU A 136 11.02 -14.75 -12.37
C GLU A 136 9.87 -15.75 -12.41
N ALA A 137 9.88 -16.76 -11.53
CA ALA A 137 8.81 -17.73 -11.41
C ALA A 137 7.45 -17.05 -11.10
N CYS A 138 7.42 -16.10 -10.15
CA CYS A 138 6.22 -15.36 -9.80
C CYS A 138 5.69 -14.50 -10.97
N PHE A 139 6.55 -13.76 -11.66
CA PHE A 139 6.14 -12.91 -12.79
C PHE A 139 5.76 -13.72 -14.02
N SER A 140 6.26 -14.95 -14.14
CA SER A 140 5.94 -15.88 -15.22
C SER A 140 4.73 -16.77 -14.89
N ASP A 141 4.22 -16.71 -13.68
CA ASP A 141 3.11 -17.54 -13.22
C ASP A 141 1.85 -17.34 -14.08
N ARG A 142 1.24 -18.45 -14.47
CA ARG A 142 -0.01 -18.51 -15.24
C ARG A 142 -1.04 -19.42 -14.55
N SER A 143 -0.78 -19.77 -13.30
CA SER A 143 -1.70 -20.56 -12.48
C SER A 143 -2.87 -19.70 -11.97
N ASP A 144 -3.78 -20.35 -11.25
CA ASP A 144 -4.90 -19.67 -10.59
C ASP A 144 -4.52 -19.09 -9.22
N TRP A 145 -3.22 -18.92 -8.92
CA TRP A 145 -2.79 -18.39 -7.63
C TRP A 145 -3.40 -17.02 -7.33
N VAL A 146 -3.19 -16.04 -8.20
CA VAL A 146 -3.68 -14.66 -7.97
C VAL A 146 -5.22 -14.60 -7.96
N PRO A 147 -5.96 -15.21 -8.91
CA PRO A 147 -7.42 -15.29 -8.85
C PRO A 147 -7.95 -15.91 -7.55
N ASN A 148 -7.37 -17.02 -7.10
CA ASN A 148 -7.78 -17.70 -5.88
C ASN A 148 -7.45 -16.85 -4.63
N LEU A 149 -6.26 -16.25 -4.59
CA LEU A 149 -5.86 -15.33 -3.53
C LEU A 149 -6.85 -14.16 -3.42
N LEU A 150 -7.19 -13.52 -4.52
CA LEU A 150 -8.14 -12.39 -4.53
C LEU A 150 -9.54 -12.82 -4.07
N THR A 151 -9.97 -14.02 -4.44
CA THR A 151 -11.24 -14.59 -3.97
C THR A 151 -11.24 -14.76 -2.45
N GLN A 152 -10.19 -15.31 -1.89
CA GLN A 152 -10.04 -15.47 -0.45
C GLN A 152 -9.96 -14.12 0.27
N LEU A 153 -9.17 -13.18 -0.26
CA LEU A 153 -9.02 -11.85 0.34
C LEU A 153 -10.34 -11.07 0.33
N ARG A 154 -11.15 -11.18 -0.72
CA ARG A 154 -12.48 -10.57 -0.77
C ARG A 154 -13.42 -11.16 0.28
N SER A 155 -13.40 -12.48 0.45
CA SER A 155 -14.16 -13.14 1.51
C SER A 155 -13.73 -12.65 2.89
N ASN A 156 -12.41 -12.60 3.14
CA ASN A 156 -11.85 -12.11 4.39
C ASN A 156 -12.24 -10.66 4.66
N TYR A 157 -12.19 -9.82 3.63
CA TYR A 157 -12.55 -8.40 3.71
C TYR A 157 -14.03 -8.19 4.10
N GLU A 158 -14.97 -8.90 3.48
CA GLU A 158 -16.39 -8.78 3.81
C GLU A 158 -16.68 -9.23 5.26
N ARG A 159 -16.01 -10.25 5.74
CA ARG A 159 -16.11 -10.70 7.13
C ARG A 159 -15.57 -9.64 8.10
N LEU A 160 -14.40 -9.08 7.81
CA LEU A 160 -13.81 -7.99 8.60
C LEU A 160 -14.73 -6.75 8.59
N LYS A 161 -15.28 -6.39 7.44
CA LYS A 161 -16.21 -5.26 7.28
C LYS A 161 -17.46 -5.42 8.14
N THR A 162 -17.96 -6.64 8.29
CA THR A 162 -19.09 -6.93 9.18
C THR A 162 -18.76 -6.62 10.64
N ILE A 163 -17.53 -6.87 11.08
CA ILE A 163 -17.07 -6.63 12.47
C ILE A 163 -16.73 -5.16 12.71
N ALA A 164 -15.94 -4.57 11.83
CA ALA A 164 -15.48 -3.19 11.99
C ALA A 164 -16.58 -2.14 11.67
N GLY A 165 -17.54 -2.52 10.83
CA GLY A 165 -18.69 -1.67 10.51
C GLY A 165 -18.27 -0.31 9.93
N PRO A 166 -18.91 0.79 10.41
CA PRO A 166 -18.65 2.13 9.90
C PRO A 166 -17.27 2.70 10.24
N ARG A 167 -16.53 2.05 11.14
CA ARG A 167 -15.15 2.43 11.47
C ARG A 167 -14.18 2.13 10.33
N MET A 168 -14.52 1.20 9.42
CA MET A 168 -13.63 0.80 8.35
C MET A 168 -13.70 1.76 7.16
N SER A 169 -12.53 2.22 6.72
CA SER A 169 -12.39 2.98 5.48
C SER A 169 -12.71 2.10 4.26
N THR A 170 -13.17 2.72 3.18
CA THR A 170 -13.36 2.04 1.90
C THR A 170 -12.02 1.50 1.40
N LEU A 171 -11.98 0.19 1.13
CA LEU A 171 -10.79 -0.49 0.65
C LEU A 171 -11.01 -0.95 -0.79
N GLU A 172 -10.15 -0.48 -1.69
CA GLU A 172 -10.16 -0.83 -3.12
C GLU A 172 -9.08 -1.87 -3.44
N ALA A 173 -8.00 -1.87 -2.67
CA ALA A 173 -6.83 -2.72 -2.92
C ALA A 173 -6.07 -3.03 -1.62
N THR A 174 -5.05 -3.85 -1.71
CA THR A 174 -4.21 -4.40 -0.63
C THR A 174 -4.96 -5.45 0.21
N TYR A 175 -4.33 -5.92 1.26
CA TYR A 175 -4.93 -6.77 2.30
C TYR A 175 -4.82 -6.12 3.69
N LEU A 176 -4.79 -4.79 3.69
CA LEU A 176 -4.55 -3.96 4.87
C LEU A 176 -5.77 -3.07 5.08
N ALA A 177 -6.57 -3.36 6.09
CA ALA A 177 -7.74 -2.55 6.42
C ALA A 177 -7.34 -1.40 7.35
N TRP A 178 -7.88 -0.23 7.06
CA TRP A 178 -7.69 0.98 7.86
C TRP A 178 -8.95 1.28 8.64
N ILE A 179 -8.85 1.26 9.97
CA ILE A 179 -10.00 1.27 10.88
C ILE A 179 -9.86 2.45 11.85
N ASP A 180 -10.87 3.28 11.94
CA ASP A 180 -10.98 4.38 12.89
C ASP A 180 -11.41 3.85 14.27
N VAL A 181 -10.61 4.09 15.29
CA VAL A 181 -10.86 3.66 16.68
C VAL A 181 -10.90 4.84 17.66
N ARG A 182 -11.08 6.06 17.16
CA ARG A 182 -11.11 7.28 17.99
C ARG A 182 -12.26 7.29 18.98
N ASP A 183 -13.37 6.66 18.63
CA ASP A 183 -14.55 6.53 19.49
C ASP A 183 -14.32 5.66 20.73
N LEU A 184 -13.25 4.85 20.76
CA LEU A 184 -12.85 4.07 21.92
C LEU A 184 -12.12 4.91 22.99
N GLY A 185 -11.65 6.10 22.66
CA GLY A 185 -10.96 6.99 23.62
C GLY A 185 -9.68 6.42 24.24
N LEU A 186 -8.95 5.59 23.47
CA LEU A 186 -7.79 4.86 23.96
C LEU A 186 -6.58 5.77 24.16
N ASN A 187 -5.90 5.65 25.31
CA ASN A 187 -4.64 6.32 25.58
C ASN A 187 -3.43 5.62 24.93
N ASP A 188 -3.50 4.30 24.82
CA ASP A 188 -2.47 3.44 24.23
C ASP A 188 -3.15 2.38 23.36
N ILE A 189 -3.09 2.58 22.05
CA ILE A 189 -3.73 1.72 21.06
C ILE A 189 -3.03 0.37 21.00
N ASP A 190 -1.69 0.35 20.95
CA ASP A 190 -0.92 -0.90 20.86
C ASP A 190 -1.22 -1.78 22.08
N ALA A 191 -1.09 -1.24 23.31
CA ALA A 191 -1.35 -1.99 24.54
C ALA A 191 -2.81 -2.48 24.63
N HIS A 192 -3.78 -1.68 24.18
CA HIS A 192 -5.19 -2.10 24.17
C HIS A 192 -5.38 -3.35 23.31
N PHE A 193 -4.95 -3.32 22.05
CA PHE A 193 -5.16 -4.45 21.14
C PHE A 193 -4.28 -5.65 21.49
N GLU A 194 -3.06 -5.46 22.02
CA GLU A 194 -2.20 -6.53 22.53
C GLU A 194 -2.85 -7.28 23.70
N ASN A 195 -3.58 -6.60 24.58
CA ASN A 195 -4.33 -7.26 25.68
C ASN A 195 -5.43 -8.20 25.17
N TYR A 196 -5.94 -7.99 23.94
CA TYR A 196 -6.82 -8.92 23.24
C TYR A 196 -6.06 -9.93 22.38
N GLY A 197 -4.71 -9.91 22.39
CA GLY A 197 -3.86 -10.79 21.59
C GLY A 197 -3.87 -10.45 20.09
N LEU A 198 -4.07 -9.18 19.74
CA LEU A 198 -4.04 -8.67 18.37
C LEU A 198 -2.79 -7.83 18.13
N GLY A 199 -1.92 -8.28 17.24
CA GLY A 199 -0.78 -7.50 16.71
C GLY A 199 -1.22 -6.63 15.54
N ILE A 200 -1.71 -5.44 15.85
CA ILE A 200 -2.08 -4.43 14.84
C ILE A 200 -0.90 -3.47 14.57
N SER A 201 -1.08 -2.56 13.62
CA SER A 201 -0.17 -1.41 13.49
C SER A 201 -0.92 -0.14 13.89
N ASP A 202 -0.40 0.58 14.89
CA ASP A 202 -0.96 1.86 15.33
C ASP A 202 -0.82 2.91 14.21
N GLY A 203 -1.89 3.67 14.00
CA GLY A 203 -1.97 4.71 12.98
C GLY A 203 -0.95 5.83 13.13
N LYS A 204 -0.45 6.07 14.34
CA LYS A 204 0.65 7.03 14.58
C LYS A 204 1.91 6.70 13.78
N GLN A 205 2.16 5.40 13.45
CA GLN A 205 3.27 4.98 12.58
C GLN A 205 3.11 5.50 11.14
N PHE A 206 1.88 5.87 10.76
CA PHE A 206 1.51 6.42 9.45
C PHE A 206 1.13 7.91 9.51
N GLY A 207 1.39 8.56 10.65
CA GLY A 207 1.11 9.98 10.86
C GLY A 207 -0.34 10.31 11.22
N LEU A 208 -1.17 9.33 11.58
CA LEU A 208 -2.58 9.55 11.94
C LEU A 208 -2.97 8.75 13.17
N GLU A 209 -3.01 9.40 14.32
CA GLU A 209 -3.46 8.80 15.58
C GLU A 209 -4.95 8.43 15.55
N GLY A 210 -5.34 7.49 16.43
CA GLY A 210 -6.73 7.07 16.56
C GLY A 210 -7.20 6.13 15.44
N HIS A 211 -6.28 5.56 14.67
CA HIS A 211 -6.55 4.55 13.65
C HIS A 211 -5.67 3.32 13.86
N ILE A 212 -6.10 2.20 13.32
CA ILE A 212 -5.30 0.97 13.26
C ILE A 212 -5.25 0.44 11.84
N ARG A 213 -4.13 -0.20 11.48
CA ARG A 213 -4.02 -1.02 10.28
C ARG A 213 -4.10 -2.50 10.66
N PHE A 214 -5.14 -3.16 10.15
CA PHE A 214 -5.38 -4.59 10.36
C PHE A 214 -5.05 -5.38 9.10
N ASN A 215 -4.15 -6.37 9.20
CA ASN A 215 -3.81 -7.28 8.11
C ASN A 215 -4.76 -8.48 8.13
N PHE A 216 -5.53 -8.68 7.05
CA PHE A 216 -6.48 -9.79 6.92
C PHE A 216 -6.02 -10.90 5.94
N ALA A 217 -4.77 -10.83 5.45
CA ALA A 217 -4.20 -11.87 4.60
C ALA A 217 -3.59 -13.01 5.43
N CYS A 218 -4.45 -13.81 6.01
CA CYS A 218 -4.05 -14.97 6.81
C CYS A 218 -4.99 -16.17 6.53
N PRO A 219 -4.61 -17.38 6.95
CA PRO A 219 -5.48 -18.56 6.88
C PRO A 219 -6.80 -18.33 7.61
N GLU A 220 -7.86 -18.98 7.14
CA GLU A 220 -9.22 -18.78 7.65
C GLU A 220 -9.33 -18.95 9.16
N ALA A 221 -8.75 -20.03 9.72
CA ALA A 221 -8.77 -20.26 11.16
C ALA A 221 -8.10 -19.14 11.98
N THR A 222 -7.01 -18.56 11.47
CA THR A 222 -6.34 -17.41 12.08
C THR A 222 -7.20 -16.16 12.00
N LEU A 223 -7.89 -15.96 10.88
CA LEU A 223 -8.80 -14.85 10.71
C LEU A 223 -10.01 -14.97 11.64
N ASP A 224 -10.58 -16.15 11.79
CA ASP A 224 -11.72 -16.42 12.70
C ASP A 224 -11.39 -15.97 14.12
N GLU A 225 -10.24 -16.40 14.61
CA GLU A 225 -9.75 -16.00 15.93
C GLU A 225 -9.49 -14.49 16.00
N GLY A 226 -8.81 -13.93 15.00
CA GLY A 226 -8.53 -12.50 14.91
C GLY A 226 -9.80 -11.64 14.89
N LEU A 227 -10.82 -12.04 14.14
CA LEU A 227 -12.10 -11.32 14.07
C LEU A 227 -12.89 -11.41 15.38
N ALA A 228 -12.88 -12.56 16.05
CA ALA A 228 -13.51 -12.71 17.36
C ALA A 228 -12.85 -11.75 18.38
N ARG A 229 -11.53 -11.72 18.45
CA ARG A 229 -10.75 -10.81 19.31
C ARG A 229 -10.99 -9.34 18.94
N LEU A 230 -11.02 -9.01 17.65
CA LEU A 230 -11.32 -7.66 17.18
C LEU A 230 -12.73 -7.24 17.60
N SER A 231 -13.72 -8.11 17.47
CA SER A 231 -15.09 -7.83 17.88
C SER A 231 -15.19 -7.47 19.37
N GLU A 232 -14.43 -8.15 20.22
CA GLU A 232 -14.39 -7.84 21.65
C GLU A 232 -13.64 -6.53 21.93
N SER A 233 -12.51 -6.29 21.26
CA SER A 233 -11.69 -5.09 21.46
C SER A 233 -12.36 -3.80 20.99
N LEU A 234 -13.33 -3.88 20.08
CA LEU A 234 -14.07 -2.73 19.57
C LEU A 234 -15.33 -2.38 20.39
N LYS A 235 -15.65 -3.13 21.46
CA LYS A 235 -16.76 -2.78 22.34
C LYS A 235 -16.38 -1.58 23.21
N THR A 236 -17.22 -0.56 23.18
CA THR A 236 -17.15 0.55 24.17
C THR A 236 -17.61 0.03 25.53
N HIS A 237 -16.83 0.23 26.56
CA HIS A 237 -17.17 -0.09 27.95
C HIS A 237 -17.79 1.11 28.67
#